data_3fb7af1724ff98898a02a84a575bbeba
#
_entry.id   3fb7af1724ff98898a02a84a575bbeba
#
_cell.length_a   1.000
_cell.length_b   1.000
_cell.length_c   1.000
_cell.angle_alpha   90.00
_cell.angle_beta   90.00
_cell.angle_gamma   90.00
#
_symmetry.space_group_name_H-M   'P 1'
#
loop_
_entity.id
_entity.type
_entity.pdbx_description
1 polymer ?
#
loop_
_entity_poly.entity_id
_entity_poly.type
_entity_poly.pdbx_seq_one_letter_code
_entity_poly.pdbx_strand_id
1 'polypeptide(L)'
;MIHITEECMKRGISRSYQIQVIMCFGVLLILAGIILTIKTDAELMSATDFMGITKKVNAISKESLESGNYEQKLSASGSIATKIKAVRPIVDFRVEVYRGMTMEELAAQLDKSLKSTLEGTGYLFATKCIEAGVDPYIAVAIVLHETGCDYGTCSSLVRNCYNVGGIKGSPSCGSSGYIRYASLEQGITSFINTLARGYFSQGLTTPETIGPKYAGSSSWPSQVNAYIAKIESR
;
A
#
# COMPACT_ATOMS: atom_id res chain seq x y z
N MET A 1 -5.79 51.55 -16.64
CA MET A 1 -5.01 50.25 -16.65
C MET A 1 -5.04 49.65 -18.06
N ILE A 2 -4.89 50.42 -19.14
CA ILE A 2 -5.03 49.98 -20.56
C ILE A 2 -3.85 50.45 -21.43
N HIS A 3 -2.82 51.08 -20.84
CA HIS A 3 -1.67 51.62 -21.64
C HIS A 3 -0.43 50.73 -21.74
N ILE A 4 -0.41 49.55 -21.11
CA ILE A 4 0.77 48.65 -21.09
C ILE A 4 0.75 47.63 -22.24
N THR A 5 -0.42 47.39 -22.86
CA THR A 5 -0.58 46.36 -23.89
C THR A 5 -0.21 46.80 -25.31
N GLU A 6 -0.13 48.10 -25.61
CA GLU A 6 0.22 48.56 -26.96
C GLU A 6 1.72 48.67 -27.24
N GLU A 7 2.54 48.88 -26.22
CA GLU A 7 4.03 48.94 -26.45
C GLU A 7 4.69 47.57 -26.60
N CYS A 8 4.09 46.51 -26.09
CA CYS A 8 4.63 45.15 -26.28
C CYS A 8 4.41 44.60 -27.70
N MET A 9 3.46 45.15 -28.45
CA MET A 9 3.12 44.66 -29.80
C MET A 9 3.99 45.28 -30.89
N LYS A 10 4.80 46.33 -30.60
CA LYS A 10 5.69 47.01 -31.55
C LYS A 10 7.14 46.51 -31.60
N ARG A 11 7.56 45.63 -30.68
CA ARG A 11 8.82 44.91 -30.80
C ARG A 11 8.58 43.60 -31.53
N GLY A 12 8.92 43.60 -32.85
CA GLY A 12 8.78 42.41 -33.69
C GLY A 12 9.41 41.19 -33.06
N ILE A 13 8.57 40.30 -32.55
CA ILE A 13 8.98 38.98 -32.04
C ILE A 13 9.68 38.29 -33.18
N SER A 14 10.96 37.93 -33.00
CA SER A 14 11.77 37.31 -34.08
C SER A 14 11.06 36.05 -34.56
N ARG A 15 11.10 35.79 -35.86
CA ARG A 15 10.55 34.58 -36.48
C ARG A 15 10.97 33.29 -35.74
N SER A 16 12.16 33.28 -35.21
CA SER A 16 12.72 32.17 -34.43
C SER A 16 11.92 31.93 -33.12
N TYR A 17 11.51 33.00 -32.43
CA TYR A 17 10.73 32.85 -31.16
C TYR A 17 9.30 32.37 -31.44
N GLN A 18 8.68 32.82 -32.52
CA GLN A 18 7.35 32.37 -32.93
C GLN A 18 7.37 30.86 -33.27
N ILE A 19 8.41 30.40 -33.97
CA ILE A 19 8.57 28.97 -34.30
C ILE A 19 8.78 28.14 -33.02
N GLN A 20 9.57 28.61 -32.04
CA GLN A 20 9.78 27.92 -30.77
C GLN A 20 8.50 27.83 -29.96
N VAL A 21 7.70 28.88 -29.90
CA VAL A 21 6.41 28.87 -29.18
C VAL A 21 5.42 27.87 -29.80
N ILE A 22 5.33 27.84 -31.14
CA ILE A 22 4.44 26.88 -31.84
C ILE A 22 4.92 25.46 -31.64
N MET A 23 6.22 25.18 -31.65
CA MET A 23 6.80 23.86 -31.41
C MET A 23 6.52 23.40 -29.96
N CYS A 24 6.65 24.28 -28.96
CA CYS A 24 6.32 23.95 -27.56
C CYS A 24 4.84 23.65 -27.37
N PHE A 25 3.93 24.41 -27.98
CA PHE A 25 2.50 24.12 -27.92
C PHE A 25 2.15 22.81 -28.64
N GLY A 26 2.77 22.50 -29.76
CA GLY A 26 2.57 21.24 -30.47
C GLY A 26 2.99 20.02 -29.62
N VAL A 27 4.15 20.09 -28.97
CA VAL A 27 4.62 19.03 -28.07
C VAL A 27 3.71 18.85 -26.86
N LEU A 28 3.22 19.96 -26.27
CA LEU A 28 2.27 19.91 -25.14
C LEU A 28 0.95 19.25 -25.52
N LEU A 29 0.42 19.52 -26.71
CA LEU A 29 -0.82 18.90 -27.19
C LEU A 29 -0.64 17.40 -27.47
N ILE A 30 0.50 16.98 -28.01
CA ILE A 30 0.82 15.56 -28.23
C ILE A 30 0.94 14.83 -26.90
N LEU A 31 1.64 15.41 -25.90
CA LEU A 31 1.77 14.81 -24.58
C LEU A 31 0.41 14.72 -23.85
N ALA A 32 -0.43 15.75 -23.98
CA ALA A 32 -1.80 15.69 -23.42
C ALA A 32 -2.65 14.60 -24.10
N GLY A 33 -2.54 14.43 -25.40
CA GLY A 33 -3.21 13.35 -26.15
C GLY A 33 -2.74 11.97 -25.70
N ILE A 34 -1.43 11.76 -25.50
CA ILE A 34 -0.88 10.49 -25.03
C ILE A 34 -1.35 10.18 -23.59
N ILE A 35 -1.40 11.18 -22.71
CA ILE A 35 -1.90 11.00 -21.34
C ILE A 35 -3.39 10.63 -21.33
N LEU A 36 -4.19 11.21 -22.24
CA LEU A 36 -5.62 10.88 -22.35
C LEU A 36 -5.82 9.44 -22.82
N THR A 37 -5.06 8.99 -23.83
CA THR A 37 -5.15 7.61 -24.34
C THR A 37 -4.72 6.58 -23.30
N ILE A 38 -3.63 6.83 -22.55
CA ILE A 38 -3.18 5.94 -21.47
C ILE A 38 -4.23 5.82 -20.36
N LYS A 39 -4.92 6.93 -20.01
CA LYS A 39 -6.00 6.88 -19.00
C LYS A 39 -7.21 6.06 -19.47
N THR A 40 -7.63 6.21 -20.72
CA THR A 40 -8.78 5.46 -21.27
C THR A 40 -8.47 3.97 -21.37
N ASP A 41 -7.25 3.59 -21.73
CA ASP A 41 -6.85 2.17 -21.81
C ASP A 41 -6.75 1.53 -20.41
N ALA A 42 -6.28 2.27 -19.41
CA ALA A 42 -6.21 1.78 -18.03
C ALA A 42 -7.60 1.58 -17.39
N GLU A 43 -8.56 2.47 -17.64
CA GLU A 43 -9.94 2.32 -17.15
C GLU A 43 -10.68 1.18 -17.89
N LEU A 44 -10.43 0.99 -19.20
CA LEU A 44 -11.05 -0.05 -19.99
C LEU A 44 -10.53 -1.44 -19.60
N MET A 45 -9.23 -1.60 -19.34
CA MET A 45 -8.65 -2.87 -18.86
C MET A 45 -9.18 -3.25 -17.46
N SER A 46 -9.32 -2.30 -16.55
CA SER A 46 -9.89 -2.56 -15.21
C SER A 46 -11.34 -3.05 -15.25
N ALA A 47 -12.17 -2.49 -16.14
CA ALA A 47 -13.58 -2.89 -16.27
C ALA A 47 -13.77 -4.27 -16.93
N THR A 48 -12.95 -4.60 -17.93
CA THR A 48 -13.01 -5.90 -18.62
C THR A 48 -12.48 -7.04 -17.77
N ASP A 49 -11.43 -6.82 -16.98
CA ASP A 49 -10.88 -7.82 -16.05
C ASP A 49 -11.85 -8.10 -14.90
N PHE A 50 -12.50 -7.08 -14.36
CA PHE A 50 -13.50 -7.24 -13.29
C PHE A 50 -14.73 -8.01 -13.78
N MET A 51 -15.22 -7.74 -14.99
CA MET A 51 -16.33 -8.51 -15.60
C MET A 51 -15.93 -9.96 -15.93
N GLY A 52 -14.69 -10.20 -16.30
CA GLY A 52 -14.15 -11.55 -16.54
C GLY A 52 -14.08 -12.39 -15.27
N ILE A 53 -13.67 -11.80 -14.18
CA ILE A 53 -13.58 -12.45 -12.86
C ILE A 53 -14.98 -12.75 -12.31
N THR A 54 -15.92 -11.81 -12.36
CA THR A 54 -17.30 -12.02 -11.89
C THR A 54 -18.02 -13.09 -12.69
N LYS A 55 -17.79 -13.16 -14.00
CA LYS A 55 -18.36 -14.21 -14.85
C LYS A 55 -17.79 -15.60 -14.53
N LYS A 56 -16.49 -15.68 -14.20
CA LYS A 56 -15.82 -16.91 -13.78
C LYS A 56 -16.30 -17.38 -12.40
N VAL A 57 -16.44 -16.46 -11.44
CA VAL A 57 -16.95 -16.76 -10.09
C VAL A 57 -18.38 -17.24 -10.15
N ASN A 58 -19.26 -16.62 -10.95
CA ASN A 58 -20.64 -17.04 -11.11
C ASN A 58 -20.77 -18.41 -11.83
N ALA A 59 -19.86 -18.73 -12.75
CA ALA A 59 -19.82 -20.05 -13.40
C ALA A 59 -19.42 -21.15 -12.40
N ILE A 60 -18.40 -20.90 -11.56
CA ILE A 60 -17.96 -21.85 -10.53
C ILE A 60 -19.03 -22.04 -9.45
N SER A 61 -19.74 -20.98 -9.07
CA SER A 61 -20.87 -21.04 -8.12
C SER A 61 -22.03 -21.86 -8.68
N LYS A 62 -22.31 -21.76 -9.97
CA LYS A 62 -23.38 -22.52 -10.62
C LYS A 62 -23.05 -24.01 -10.75
N GLU A 63 -21.80 -24.33 -11.05
CA GLU A 63 -21.32 -25.72 -11.14
C GLU A 63 -21.30 -26.41 -9.76
N SER A 64 -21.01 -25.66 -8.68
CA SER A 64 -21.11 -26.17 -7.30
C SER A 64 -22.53 -26.41 -6.82
N LEU A 65 -23.52 -25.69 -7.34
CA LEU A 65 -24.95 -25.87 -7.01
C LEU A 65 -25.55 -27.05 -7.77
N GLU A 66 -25.12 -27.33 -8.98
CA GLU A 66 -25.58 -28.50 -9.76
C GLU A 66 -25.00 -29.81 -9.22
N SER A 67 -23.79 -29.80 -8.65
CA SER A 67 -23.19 -30.97 -7.98
C SER A 67 -23.93 -31.39 -6.69
N GLY A 68 -24.70 -30.50 -6.06
CA GLY A 68 -25.49 -30.79 -4.86
C GLY A 68 -26.70 -31.70 -5.08
N ASN A 69 -27.16 -31.82 -6.32
CA ASN A 69 -28.38 -32.63 -6.64
C ASN A 69 -28.12 -34.13 -6.89
N TYR A 70 -26.87 -34.60 -6.84
CA TYR A 70 -26.55 -36.02 -7.01
C TYR A 70 -26.76 -36.86 -5.77
N GLU A 71 -26.79 -36.30 -4.59
CA GLU A 71 -26.96 -37.07 -3.33
C GLU A 71 -28.42 -37.51 -3.06
N GLN A 72 -29.40 -36.86 -3.64
CA GLN A 72 -30.81 -37.17 -3.38
C GLN A 72 -31.38 -38.32 -4.22
N LYS A 73 -30.65 -38.83 -5.19
CA LYS A 73 -31.12 -39.90 -6.08
C LYS A 73 -30.56 -41.30 -5.77
N LEU A 74 -29.66 -41.41 -4.77
CA LEU A 74 -29.00 -42.67 -4.42
C LEU A 74 -29.59 -43.36 -3.18
N SER A 75 -30.62 -42.81 -2.55
CA SER A 75 -31.23 -43.37 -1.30
C SER A 75 -32.42 -44.29 -1.55
N ALA A 76 -32.68 -44.70 -2.83
CA ALA A 76 -33.82 -45.55 -3.17
C ALA A 76 -33.48 -46.98 -3.66
N SER A 77 -32.23 -47.47 -3.46
CA SER A 77 -31.93 -48.89 -3.70
C SER A 77 -31.01 -49.45 -2.63
N GLY A 78 -31.51 -50.46 -1.95
CA GLY A 78 -30.94 -51.00 -0.73
C GLY A 78 -29.53 -51.59 -0.83
N SER A 79 -28.92 -51.58 0.33
CA SER A 79 -27.97 -52.57 0.83
C SER A 79 -26.65 -52.72 0.03
N ILE A 80 -25.69 -51.87 0.36
CA ILE A 80 -24.29 -52.23 0.72
C ILE A 80 -23.67 -50.94 1.25
N ALA A 81 -23.56 -50.83 2.58
CA ALA A 81 -22.88 -49.72 3.22
C ALA A 81 -21.36 -49.89 3.09
N THR A 82 -20.80 -49.54 1.97
CA THR A 82 -19.37 -49.26 1.88
C THR A 82 -19.19 -47.76 2.25
N LYS A 83 -18.72 -47.53 3.45
CA LYS A 83 -18.43 -46.23 4.05
C LYS A 83 -17.26 -45.58 3.24
N ILE A 84 -17.56 -45.07 2.05
CA ILE A 84 -16.62 -44.21 1.31
C ILE A 84 -16.68 -42.87 2.04
N LYS A 85 -15.73 -42.68 2.95
CA LYS A 85 -15.41 -41.38 3.50
C LYS A 85 -14.85 -40.57 2.35
N ALA A 86 -15.71 -39.86 1.63
CA ALA A 86 -15.29 -38.90 0.61
C ALA A 86 -14.52 -37.82 1.32
N VAL A 87 -13.19 -38.00 1.38
CA VAL A 87 -12.28 -36.90 1.70
C VAL A 87 -12.35 -36.00 0.49
N ARG A 88 -13.25 -35.01 0.52
CA ARG A 88 -13.12 -33.86 -0.40
C ARG A 88 -11.78 -33.22 -0.09
N PRO A 89 -10.84 -33.10 -1.03
CA PRO A 89 -9.70 -32.24 -0.81
C PRO A 89 -10.30 -30.84 -0.62
N ILE A 90 -10.22 -30.31 0.59
CA ILE A 90 -10.42 -28.88 0.82
C ILE A 90 -9.26 -28.25 0.07
N VAL A 91 -9.50 -27.79 -1.14
CA VAL A 91 -8.56 -26.93 -1.85
C VAL A 91 -8.67 -25.61 -1.13
N ASP A 92 -7.84 -25.46 -0.11
CA ASP A 92 -7.68 -24.21 0.60
C ASP A 92 -7.00 -23.24 -0.38
N PHE A 93 -7.78 -22.34 -0.96
CA PHE A 93 -7.26 -21.26 -1.80
C PHE A 93 -6.61 -20.19 -0.90
N ARG A 94 -5.58 -20.61 -0.19
CA ARG A 94 -4.79 -19.73 0.65
C ARG A 94 -3.90 -18.85 -0.24
N VAL A 95 -4.25 -17.55 -0.34
CA VAL A 95 -3.42 -16.56 -1.03
C VAL A 95 -2.38 -16.03 -0.06
N GLU A 96 -1.15 -16.47 -0.22
CA GLU A 96 -0.02 -16.00 0.58
C GLU A 96 0.49 -14.67 0.02
N VAL A 97 0.69 -13.69 0.90
CA VAL A 97 1.15 -12.34 0.54
C VAL A 97 2.54 -12.02 1.10
N TYR A 98 2.94 -12.68 2.19
CA TYR A 98 4.21 -12.42 2.85
C TYR A 98 4.68 -13.64 3.67
N ARG A 99 5.85 -14.18 3.37
CA ARG A 99 6.52 -15.27 4.11
C ARG A 99 5.59 -16.46 4.46
N GLY A 100 4.75 -16.89 3.53
CA GLY A 100 3.79 -17.96 3.73
C GLY A 100 2.52 -17.57 4.50
N MET A 101 2.32 -16.29 4.83
CA MET A 101 1.14 -15.78 5.51
C MET A 101 0.13 -15.18 4.53
N THR A 102 -1.15 -15.36 4.82
CA THR A 102 -2.23 -14.58 4.21
C THR A 102 -2.22 -13.14 4.73
N MET A 103 -3.03 -12.26 4.15
CA MET A 103 -3.16 -10.88 4.61
C MET A 103 -3.66 -10.81 6.07
N GLU A 104 -4.61 -11.65 6.42
CA GLU A 104 -5.20 -11.72 7.76
C GLU A 104 -4.18 -12.22 8.79
N GLU A 105 -3.40 -13.25 8.44
CA GLU A 105 -2.36 -13.79 9.32
C GLU A 105 -1.23 -12.78 9.53
N LEU A 106 -0.81 -12.10 8.47
CA LEU A 106 0.18 -11.01 8.57
C LEU A 106 -0.34 -9.88 9.45
N ALA A 107 -1.57 -9.43 9.23
CA ALA A 107 -2.22 -8.39 10.04
C ALA A 107 -2.26 -8.76 11.52
N ALA A 108 -2.71 -9.99 11.82
CA ALA A 108 -2.78 -10.51 13.19
C ALA A 108 -1.37 -10.61 13.83
N GLN A 109 -0.36 -10.98 13.06
CA GLN A 109 1.03 -11.04 13.53
C GLN A 109 1.55 -9.65 13.90
N LEU A 110 1.28 -8.63 13.07
CA LEU A 110 1.70 -7.26 13.33
C LEU A 110 0.97 -6.67 14.56
N ASP A 111 -0.33 -6.94 14.70
CA ASP A 111 -1.15 -6.43 15.81
C ASP A 111 -0.67 -6.90 17.19
N LYS A 112 -0.02 -8.05 17.28
CA LYS A 112 0.57 -8.50 18.54
C LYS A 112 1.60 -7.50 19.09
N SER A 113 2.24 -6.70 18.23
CA SER A 113 3.25 -5.71 18.59
C SER A 113 2.74 -4.27 18.62
N LEU A 114 1.64 -3.98 17.94
CA LEU A 114 1.05 -2.65 17.85
C LEU A 114 0.16 -2.40 19.08
N LYS A 115 0.56 -1.45 19.93
CA LYS A 115 -0.10 -1.15 21.18
C LYS A 115 -0.55 0.31 21.25
N SER A 116 -1.41 0.63 22.22
CA SER A 116 -1.90 1.99 22.48
C SER A 116 -2.57 2.61 21.25
N THR A 117 -2.15 3.77 20.77
CA THR A 117 -2.72 4.45 19.60
C THR A 117 -2.63 3.64 18.30
N LEU A 118 -1.72 2.66 18.23
CA LEU A 118 -1.53 1.80 17.04
C LEU A 118 -2.28 0.46 17.13
N GLU A 119 -3.01 0.19 18.23
CA GLU A 119 -3.75 -1.04 18.39
C GLU A 119 -4.79 -1.23 17.27
N GLY A 120 -4.86 -2.44 16.69
CA GLY A 120 -5.79 -2.78 15.61
C GLY A 120 -5.40 -2.21 14.22
N THR A 121 -4.20 -1.64 14.06
CA THR A 121 -3.75 -1.12 12.75
C THR A 121 -2.94 -2.12 11.94
N GLY A 122 -2.82 -3.38 12.39
CA GLY A 122 -2.03 -4.42 11.70
C GLY A 122 -2.48 -4.65 10.26
N TYR A 123 -3.79 -4.69 10.01
CA TYR A 123 -4.31 -4.84 8.66
C TYR A 123 -3.97 -3.66 7.76
N LEU A 124 -4.01 -2.43 8.29
CA LEU A 124 -3.62 -1.23 7.56
C LEU A 124 -2.12 -1.26 7.20
N PHE A 125 -1.24 -1.60 8.16
CA PHE A 125 0.18 -1.75 7.89
C PHE A 125 0.44 -2.85 6.86
N ALA A 126 -0.14 -4.04 7.02
CA ALA A 126 0.01 -5.15 6.11
C ALA A 126 -0.36 -4.75 4.68
N THR A 127 -1.57 -4.21 4.48
CA THR A 127 -2.07 -3.79 3.17
C THR A 127 -1.18 -2.73 2.54
N LYS A 128 -0.88 -1.65 3.26
CA LYS A 128 -0.09 -0.55 2.70
C LYS A 128 1.35 -0.94 2.40
N CYS A 129 1.96 -1.80 3.21
CA CYS A 129 3.31 -2.30 2.95
C CYS A 129 3.35 -3.20 1.71
N ILE A 130 2.43 -4.15 1.57
CA ILE A 130 2.36 -5.04 0.40
C ILE A 130 2.09 -4.23 -0.88
N GLU A 131 1.12 -3.31 -0.86
CA GLU A 131 0.82 -2.41 -1.98
C GLU A 131 2.03 -1.58 -2.43
N ALA A 132 2.86 -1.13 -1.48
CA ALA A 132 4.00 -0.25 -1.73
C ALA A 132 5.33 -1.00 -1.95
N GLY A 133 5.36 -2.33 -1.85
CA GLY A 133 6.58 -3.14 -1.94
C GLY A 133 7.56 -2.89 -0.79
N VAL A 134 7.05 -2.57 0.40
CA VAL A 134 7.83 -2.35 1.63
C VAL A 134 7.72 -3.58 2.52
N ASP A 135 8.82 -4.02 3.14
CA ASP A 135 8.78 -5.11 4.11
C ASP A 135 7.96 -4.70 5.35
N PRO A 136 6.84 -5.40 5.66
CA PRO A 136 5.95 -5.03 6.77
C PRO A 136 6.62 -5.09 8.14
N TYR A 137 7.55 -6.03 8.34
CA TYR A 137 8.24 -6.17 9.62
C TYR A 137 9.23 -5.02 9.84
N ILE A 138 9.95 -4.63 8.78
CA ILE A 138 10.85 -3.46 8.84
C ILE A 138 10.04 -2.19 9.10
N ALA A 139 8.93 -1.98 8.39
CA ALA A 139 8.09 -0.79 8.58
C ALA A 139 7.56 -0.69 10.00
N VAL A 140 6.98 -1.77 10.54
CA VAL A 140 6.46 -1.80 11.92
C VAL A 140 7.59 -1.66 12.94
N ALA A 141 8.73 -2.34 12.74
CA ALA A 141 9.88 -2.24 13.64
C ALA A 141 10.42 -0.80 13.75
N ILE A 142 10.50 -0.08 12.63
CA ILE A 142 10.89 1.34 12.62
C ILE A 142 9.86 2.16 13.42
N VAL A 143 8.57 1.97 13.16
CA VAL A 143 7.51 2.69 13.90
C VAL A 143 7.60 2.42 15.40
N LEU A 144 7.78 1.18 15.82
CA LEU A 144 7.91 0.84 17.24
C LEU A 144 9.15 1.50 17.88
N HIS A 145 10.27 1.51 17.16
CA HIS A 145 11.50 2.19 17.59
C HIS A 145 11.30 3.70 17.75
N GLU A 146 10.68 4.36 16.77
CA GLU A 146 10.49 5.83 16.75
C GLU A 146 9.42 6.32 17.75
N THR A 147 8.45 5.48 18.07
CA THR A 147 7.24 5.92 18.78
C THR A 147 7.14 5.42 20.20
N GLY A 148 7.83 4.33 20.54
CA GLY A 148 7.73 3.67 21.83
C GLY A 148 6.38 2.98 22.09
N CYS A 149 5.52 2.85 21.08
CA CYS A 149 4.16 2.29 21.24
C CYS A 149 4.15 0.86 21.80
N ASP A 150 5.20 0.08 21.56
CA ASP A 150 5.34 -1.29 22.08
C ASP A 150 5.37 -1.38 23.61
N TYR A 151 5.72 -0.27 24.29
CA TYR A 151 5.74 -0.17 25.76
C TYR A 151 4.39 0.27 26.36
N GLY A 152 3.32 0.28 25.57
CA GLY A 152 1.96 0.59 26.02
C GLY A 152 1.57 2.06 25.96
N THR A 153 2.50 2.97 25.66
CA THR A 153 2.20 4.40 25.47
C THR A 153 2.99 4.96 24.30
N CYS A 154 2.29 5.40 23.27
CA CYS A 154 2.91 6.06 22.13
C CYS A 154 3.43 7.46 22.49
N SER A 155 4.41 7.94 21.73
CA SER A 155 4.90 9.33 21.81
C SER A 155 3.77 10.34 21.59
N SER A 156 3.94 11.56 22.10
CA SER A 156 2.96 12.64 21.91
C SER A 156 2.76 12.99 20.44
N LEU A 157 3.77 12.80 19.60
CA LEU A 157 3.72 13.05 18.17
C LEU A 157 2.69 12.11 17.48
N VAL A 158 2.66 10.83 17.86
CA VAL A 158 1.67 9.88 17.37
C VAL A 158 0.27 10.20 17.90
N ARG A 159 0.16 10.38 19.24
CA ARG A 159 -1.13 10.60 19.90
C ARG A 159 -1.85 11.87 19.46
N ASN A 160 -1.10 12.95 19.20
CA ASN A 160 -1.66 14.27 18.95
C ASN A 160 -1.66 14.65 17.46
N CYS A 161 -0.80 14.02 16.66
CA CYS A 161 -0.58 14.43 15.27
C CYS A 161 -0.52 13.26 14.29
N TYR A 162 -0.77 12.03 14.74
CA TYR A 162 -0.79 10.81 13.91
C TYR A 162 0.50 10.59 13.08
N ASN A 163 1.61 11.17 13.49
CA ASN A 163 2.88 11.07 12.79
C ASN A 163 3.72 9.93 13.39
N VAL A 164 3.69 8.80 12.71
CA VAL A 164 4.30 7.54 13.19
C VAL A 164 5.77 7.39 12.81
N GLY A 165 6.28 8.21 11.88
CA GLY A 165 7.66 8.11 11.38
C GLY A 165 8.51 9.36 11.63
N GLY A 166 8.06 10.32 12.47
CA GLY A 166 8.83 11.54 12.71
C GLY A 166 9.04 12.40 11.46
N ILE A 167 8.09 12.40 10.53
CA ILE A 167 8.22 13.11 9.25
C ILE A 167 8.06 14.60 9.46
N LYS A 168 9.04 15.39 8.99
CA LYS A 168 9.02 16.86 9.05
C LYS A 168 8.28 17.47 7.88
N GLY A 169 7.64 18.63 8.11
CA GLY A 169 6.93 19.37 7.06
C GLY A 169 5.70 20.13 7.57
N SER A 170 4.78 20.44 6.65
CA SER A 170 3.58 21.22 6.91
C SER A 170 2.31 20.43 6.50
N PRO A 171 1.18 20.61 7.22
CA PRO A 171 0.98 21.47 8.40
C PRO A 171 1.72 20.94 9.62
N SER A 172 2.25 21.85 10.45
CA SER A 172 3.09 21.48 11.61
C SER A 172 2.26 21.02 12.81
N CYS A 173 2.78 20.02 13.51
CA CYS A 173 2.31 19.59 14.83
C CYS A 173 2.84 20.54 15.90
N GLY A 174 2.11 21.62 16.17
CA GLY A 174 2.57 22.71 17.02
C GLY A 174 3.81 23.39 16.43
N SER A 175 4.79 23.73 17.28
CA SER A 175 6.06 24.38 16.89
C SER A 175 7.17 23.41 16.49
N SER A 176 6.91 22.11 16.47
CA SER A 176 7.95 21.07 16.36
C SER A 176 8.51 20.88 14.93
N GLY A 177 7.85 21.42 13.91
CA GLY A 177 8.22 21.21 12.50
C GLY A 177 7.90 19.81 11.95
N TYR A 178 7.30 18.94 12.75
CA TYR A 178 6.79 17.65 12.31
C TYR A 178 5.39 17.79 11.72
N ILE A 179 5.07 16.97 10.71
CA ILE A 179 3.75 17.02 10.06
C ILE A 179 2.65 16.56 11.03
N ARG A 180 1.52 17.30 11.00
CA ARG A 180 0.25 16.87 11.57
C ARG A 180 -0.57 16.23 10.46
N TYR A 181 -0.94 14.98 10.62
CA TYR A 181 -1.87 14.28 9.73
C TYR A 181 -3.31 14.41 10.22
N ALA A 182 -4.28 14.28 9.30
CA ALA A 182 -5.70 14.36 9.63
C ALA A 182 -6.22 13.09 10.31
N SER A 183 -5.56 11.94 10.05
CA SER A 183 -5.91 10.66 10.64
C SER A 183 -4.67 9.78 10.83
N LEU A 184 -4.80 8.75 11.67
CA LEU A 184 -3.76 7.74 11.84
C LEU A 184 -3.47 6.98 10.55
N GLU A 185 -4.52 6.67 9.76
CA GLU A 185 -4.39 6.05 8.44
C GLU A 185 -3.54 6.90 7.50
N GLN A 186 -3.79 8.22 7.45
CA GLN A 186 -2.98 9.13 6.63
C GLN A 186 -1.52 9.15 7.08
N GLY A 187 -1.26 9.15 8.39
CA GLY A 187 0.08 9.14 8.94
C GLY A 187 0.84 7.86 8.60
N ILE A 188 0.21 6.70 8.77
CA ILE A 188 0.77 5.39 8.42
C ILE A 188 1.03 5.31 6.91
N THR A 189 0.06 5.67 6.09
CA THR A 189 0.21 5.65 4.61
C THR A 189 1.35 6.56 4.15
N SER A 190 1.45 7.77 4.71
CA SER A 190 2.53 8.71 4.40
C SER A 190 3.90 8.17 4.79
N PHE A 191 4.01 7.53 5.95
CA PHE A 191 5.24 6.89 6.40
C PHE A 191 5.68 5.75 5.47
N ILE A 192 4.76 4.84 5.12
CA ILE A 192 5.06 3.73 4.21
C ILE A 192 5.47 4.24 2.83
N ASN A 193 4.78 5.25 2.29
CA ASN A 193 5.17 5.89 1.04
C ASN A 193 6.57 6.55 1.12
N THR A 194 6.94 7.10 2.28
CA THR A 194 8.28 7.64 2.50
C THR A 194 9.33 6.53 2.46
N LEU A 195 9.08 5.39 3.09
CA LEU A 195 9.96 4.22 3.01
C LEU A 195 10.07 3.69 1.57
N ALA A 196 8.94 3.51 0.89
CA ALA A 196 8.90 3.00 -0.48
C ALA A 196 9.74 3.86 -1.43
N ARG A 197 9.46 5.17 -1.47
CA ARG A 197 10.11 6.11 -2.41
C ARG A 197 11.51 6.50 -1.99
N GLY A 198 11.73 6.68 -0.70
CA GLY A 198 12.99 7.18 -0.16
C GLY A 198 14.06 6.12 0.03
N TYR A 199 13.67 4.85 0.14
CA TYR A 199 14.59 3.77 0.51
C TYR A 199 14.41 2.53 -0.37
N PHE A 200 13.27 1.86 -0.33
CA PHE A 200 13.06 0.58 -1.01
C PHE A 200 13.25 0.68 -2.54
N SER A 201 12.75 1.74 -3.16
CA SER A 201 12.98 2.01 -4.60
C SER A 201 14.45 2.22 -4.99
N GLN A 202 15.31 2.47 -4.00
CA GLN A 202 16.76 2.64 -4.18
C GLN A 202 17.55 1.37 -3.78
N GLY A 203 16.88 0.27 -3.51
CA GLY A 203 17.50 -0.98 -3.06
C GLY A 203 17.92 -0.99 -1.58
N LEU A 204 17.54 0.04 -0.79
CA LEU A 204 17.79 0.09 0.65
C LEU A 204 16.65 -0.65 1.36
N THR A 205 16.81 -1.96 1.55
CA THR A 205 15.74 -2.86 1.97
C THR A 205 16.03 -3.60 3.28
N THR A 206 17.11 -3.26 3.98
CA THR A 206 17.45 -3.82 5.31
C THR A 206 17.75 -2.70 6.29
N PRO A 207 17.64 -2.93 7.60
CA PRO A 207 18.01 -1.92 8.60
C PRO A 207 19.43 -1.36 8.42
N GLU A 208 20.38 -2.19 8.02
CA GLU A 208 21.78 -1.83 7.78
C GLU A 208 21.92 -0.85 6.60
N THR A 209 21.16 -1.08 5.53
CA THR A 209 21.20 -0.22 4.34
C THR A 209 20.35 1.04 4.50
N ILE A 210 19.28 0.97 5.27
CA ILE A 210 18.38 2.10 5.59
C ILE A 210 19.04 3.06 6.59
N GLY A 211 19.66 2.52 7.64
CA GLY A 211 20.13 3.25 8.82
C GLY A 211 21.02 4.46 8.55
N PRO A 212 22.04 4.36 7.69
CA PRO A 212 22.93 5.49 7.40
C PRO A 212 22.22 6.73 6.84
N LYS A 213 21.13 6.52 6.11
CA LYS A 213 20.33 7.59 5.52
C LYS A 213 19.17 8.03 6.43
N TYR A 214 18.62 7.10 7.22
CA TYR A 214 17.43 7.34 8.05
C TYR A 214 17.76 8.05 9.37
N ALA A 215 18.68 7.50 10.12
CA ALA A 215 18.96 7.92 11.50
C ALA A 215 20.36 8.48 11.73
N GLY A 216 21.32 8.17 10.86
CA GLY A 216 22.72 8.58 11.05
C GLY A 216 23.41 7.98 12.28
N SER A 217 22.76 7.05 13.00
CA SER A 217 23.28 6.39 14.20
C SER A 217 23.75 4.97 13.87
N SER A 218 24.95 4.61 14.29
CA SER A 218 25.51 3.25 14.06
C SER A 218 24.77 2.16 14.85
N SER A 219 24.07 2.49 15.92
CA SER A 219 23.28 1.56 16.73
C SER A 219 21.84 1.35 16.23
N TRP A 220 21.35 2.22 15.36
CA TRP A 220 19.97 2.16 14.88
C TRP A 220 19.61 0.83 14.18
N PRO A 221 20.46 0.27 13.28
CA PRO A 221 20.12 -1.01 12.63
C PRO A 221 19.93 -2.14 13.65
N SER A 222 20.80 -2.25 14.66
CA SER A 222 20.67 -3.30 15.67
C SER A 222 19.42 -3.15 16.52
N GLN A 223 18.99 -1.90 16.80
CA GLN A 223 17.76 -1.61 17.54
C GLN A 223 16.53 -1.99 16.71
N VAL A 224 16.50 -1.65 15.43
CA VAL A 224 15.38 -2.04 14.53
C VAL A 224 15.33 -3.57 14.37
N ASN A 225 16.48 -4.23 14.19
CA ASN A 225 16.53 -5.69 14.12
C ASN A 225 16.02 -6.37 15.40
N ALA A 226 16.25 -5.79 16.57
CA ALA A 226 15.68 -6.29 17.82
C ALA A 226 14.14 -6.22 17.82
N TYR A 227 13.54 -5.16 17.25
CA TYR A 227 12.09 -5.09 17.07
C TYR A 227 11.58 -6.09 16.02
N ILE A 228 12.31 -6.30 14.91
CA ILE A 228 11.95 -7.33 13.92
C ILE A 228 11.89 -8.70 14.59
N ALA A 229 12.94 -9.09 15.32
CA ALA A 229 12.99 -10.36 16.04
C ALA A 229 11.84 -10.48 17.06
N LYS A 230 11.48 -9.41 17.71
CA LYS A 230 10.34 -9.36 18.66
C LYS A 230 8.99 -9.54 17.95
N ILE A 231 8.80 -8.97 16.75
CA ILE A 231 7.60 -9.18 15.93
C ILE A 231 7.52 -10.64 15.51
N GLU A 232 8.64 -11.22 15.04
CA GLU A 232 8.71 -12.61 14.57
C GLU A 232 8.44 -13.64 15.69
N SER A 233 8.81 -13.33 16.93
CA SER A 233 8.66 -14.23 18.07
C SER A 233 7.28 -14.22 18.74
N ARG A 234 6.39 -13.33 18.37
CA ARG A 234 5.04 -13.17 18.93
C ARG A 234 4.01 -13.91 18.12
#